data_82e9a530696c4e4b2274d58d8e449bd8
#
_entry.id   82e9a530696c4e4b2274d58d8e449bd8
#
_cell.length_a   1.000
_cell.length_b   1.000
_cell.length_c   1.000
_cell.angle_alpha   90.00
_cell.angle_beta   90.00
_cell.angle_gamma   90.00
#
_symmetry.space_group_name_H-M   'P 1'
#
loop_
_entity.id
_entity.type
_entity.pdbx_description
1 polymer ?
#
loop_
_entity_poly.entity_id
_entity_poly.type
_entity_poly.pdbx_seq_one_letter_code
_entity_poly.pdbx_strand_id
1 'polypeptide(L)'
;GNGSLTPYMARFLEAAVKAKLNIIVSGGAAAGKTTLLNILGNYIDNEERIITIEDVKELNLPQEHVVSLETKMPNYDGVGEVTMRDLVKNSLRMRPDRIIIGEVRGSEAFDMLQAMNTGHDGSLTSLHANGCKDAINRLETMVLMDRLEITVNAIREYINDAVDLVVHISRMKD
;
A
#
# COMPACT_ATOMS: atom_id res chain seq x y z
N GLY A 1 24.49 0.56 -0.44
CA GLY A 1 23.34 0.99 -1.18
C GLY A 1 23.74 1.66 -2.47
N ASN A 2 22.91 1.49 -3.49
CA ASN A 2 23.16 1.97 -4.86
C ASN A 2 22.95 3.50 -5.05
N GLY A 3 22.94 4.30 -3.95
CA GLY A 3 22.79 5.76 -4.04
C GLY A 3 21.36 6.26 -4.36
N SER A 4 20.37 5.38 -4.45
CA SER A 4 18.97 5.75 -4.77
C SER A 4 18.30 6.57 -3.67
N LEU A 5 18.72 6.42 -2.43
CA LEU A 5 18.28 7.19 -1.27
C LEU A 5 19.48 7.84 -0.59
N THR A 6 19.36 9.14 -0.32
CA THR A 6 20.35 9.79 0.54
C THR A 6 20.17 9.35 1.99
N PRO A 7 21.22 9.43 2.85
CA PRO A 7 21.07 9.12 4.27
C PRO A 7 20.02 9.98 4.97
N TYR A 8 19.81 11.21 4.52
CA TYR A 8 18.77 12.09 5.05
C TYR A 8 17.37 11.59 4.70
N MET A 9 17.15 11.23 3.40
CA MET A 9 15.86 10.65 2.97
C MET A 9 15.54 9.35 3.69
N ALA A 10 16.54 8.48 3.88
CA ALA A 10 16.36 7.22 4.60
C ALA A 10 15.92 7.46 6.05
N ARG A 11 16.54 8.41 6.76
CA ARG A 11 16.15 8.79 8.13
C ARG A 11 14.76 9.40 8.19
N PHE A 12 14.40 10.22 7.22
CA PHE A 12 13.05 10.79 7.12
C PHE A 12 12.00 9.70 6.95
N LEU A 13 12.21 8.75 6.03
CA LEU A 13 11.31 7.63 5.79
C LEU A 13 11.19 6.70 7.00
N GLU A 14 12.30 6.42 7.67
CA GLU A 14 12.28 5.66 8.92
C GLU A 14 11.43 6.35 9.98
N ALA A 15 11.61 7.65 10.18
CA ALA A 15 10.81 8.43 11.12
C ALA A 15 9.32 8.43 10.74
N ALA A 16 9.00 8.56 9.46
CA ALA A 16 7.63 8.51 8.95
C ALA A 16 6.95 7.17 9.24
N VAL A 17 7.66 6.05 9.02
CA VAL A 17 7.14 4.71 9.33
C VAL A 17 6.93 4.54 10.83
N LYS A 18 7.89 4.94 11.66
CA LYS A 18 7.79 4.86 13.12
C LYS A 18 6.68 5.74 13.69
N ALA A 19 6.43 6.89 13.06
CA ALA A 19 5.32 7.79 13.40
C ALA A 19 3.95 7.29 12.92
N LYS A 20 3.88 6.11 12.29
CA LYS A 20 2.66 5.51 11.75
C LYS A 20 1.97 6.38 10.69
N LEU A 21 2.74 7.01 9.83
CA LEU A 21 2.19 7.67 8.65
C LEU A 21 1.69 6.64 7.63
N ASN A 22 0.57 6.95 6.99
CA ASN A 22 0.07 6.20 5.85
C ASN A 22 0.84 6.61 4.59
N ILE A 23 1.59 5.67 4.00
CA ILE A 23 2.55 5.96 2.94
C ILE A 23 2.19 5.20 1.67
N ILE A 24 2.20 5.93 0.55
CA ILE A 24 2.05 5.36 -0.78
C ILE A 24 3.38 5.48 -1.54
N VAL A 25 3.86 4.34 -2.03
CA VAL A 25 5.01 4.27 -2.93
C VAL A 25 4.51 4.26 -4.37
N SER A 26 4.85 5.29 -5.12
CA SER A 26 4.49 5.48 -6.52
C SER A 26 5.69 5.20 -7.43
N GLY A 27 5.47 4.63 -8.59
CA GLY A 27 6.52 4.42 -9.58
C GLY A 27 6.05 3.62 -10.79
N GLY A 28 6.83 3.65 -11.85
CA GLY A 28 6.60 2.84 -13.04
C GLY A 28 6.89 1.36 -12.84
N ALA A 29 6.70 0.59 -13.90
CA ALA A 29 7.07 -0.82 -13.90
C ALA A 29 8.58 -0.99 -13.63
N ALA A 30 8.94 -1.96 -12.79
CA ALA A 30 10.33 -2.25 -12.42
C ALA A 30 11.12 -1.05 -11.84
N ALA A 31 10.43 -0.02 -11.32
CA ALA A 31 11.07 1.13 -10.69
C ALA A 31 11.68 0.82 -9.30
N GLY A 32 11.32 -0.30 -8.69
CA GLY A 32 11.77 -0.69 -7.36
C GLY A 32 10.75 -0.42 -6.25
N LYS A 33 9.46 -0.30 -6.58
CA LYS A 33 8.38 -0.07 -5.60
C LYS A 33 8.36 -1.12 -4.49
N THR A 34 8.38 -2.41 -4.88
CA THR A 34 8.39 -3.53 -3.91
C THR A 34 9.64 -3.51 -3.04
N THR A 35 10.80 -3.18 -3.62
CA THR A 35 12.05 -3.02 -2.87
C THR A 35 11.93 -1.91 -1.83
N LEU A 36 11.36 -0.77 -2.20
CA LEU A 36 11.16 0.33 -1.26
C LEU A 36 10.13 -0.01 -0.19
N LEU A 37 9.01 -0.66 -0.54
CA LEU A 37 8.05 -1.17 0.45
C LEU A 37 8.71 -2.12 1.45
N ASN A 38 9.57 -2.99 0.98
CA ASN A 38 10.32 -3.91 1.83
C ASN A 38 11.24 -3.16 2.80
N ILE A 39 11.93 -2.13 2.32
CA ILE A 39 12.77 -1.26 3.17
C ILE A 39 11.91 -0.54 4.21
N LEU A 40 10.79 0.05 3.82
CA LEU A 40 9.87 0.71 4.75
C LEU A 40 9.31 -0.27 5.78
N GLY A 41 8.91 -1.46 5.36
CA GLY A 41 8.45 -2.52 6.24
C GLY A 41 9.48 -2.93 7.29
N ASN A 42 10.77 -2.92 6.94
CA ASN A 42 11.84 -3.22 7.89
C ASN A 42 11.98 -2.19 9.03
N TYR A 43 11.47 -0.98 8.86
CA TYR A 43 11.47 0.04 9.91
C TYR A 43 10.32 -0.12 10.93
N ILE A 44 9.36 -0.99 10.67
CA ILE A 44 8.26 -1.30 11.59
C ILE A 44 8.83 -2.03 12.81
N ASP A 45 8.31 -1.71 14.00
CA ASP A 45 8.73 -2.35 15.25
C ASP A 45 8.51 -3.87 15.18
N ASN A 46 9.45 -4.62 15.78
CA ASN A 46 9.42 -6.08 15.76
C ASN A 46 8.21 -6.67 16.50
N GLU A 47 7.65 -5.95 17.47
CA GLU A 47 6.49 -6.39 18.25
C GLU A 47 5.15 -6.15 17.55
N GLU A 48 5.14 -5.37 16.46
CA GLU A 48 3.91 -5.08 15.71
C GLU A 48 3.48 -6.28 14.86
N ARG A 49 2.17 -6.54 14.86
CA ARG A 49 1.55 -7.54 13.99
C ARG A 49 1.34 -6.95 12.60
N ILE A 50 2.00 -7.49 11.60
CA ILE A 50 1.94 -7.03 10.22
C ILE A 50 1.14 -8.03 9.38
N ILE A 51 0.20 -7.52 8.59
CA ILE A 51 -0.47 -8.31 7.55
C ILE A 51 -0.03 -7.75 6.21
N THR A 52 0.54 -8.61 5.36
CA THR A 52 0.88 -8.28 3.98
C THR A 52 -0.15 -8.90 3.03
N ILE A 53 -0.53 -8.16 2.01
CA ILE A 53 -1.51 -8.58 1.01
C ILE A 53 -0.90 -8.34 -0.38
N GLU A 54 -0.74 -9.40 -1.16
CA GLU A 54 -0.06 -9.36 -2.45
C GLU A 54 -0.73 -10.31 -3.45
N ASP A 55 -0.54 -10.07 -4.73
CA ASP A 55 -0.93 -11.04 -5.77
C ASP A 55 -0.02 -12.28 -5.72
N VAL A 56 1.27 -12.04 -5.63
CA VAL A 56 2.31 -13.05 -5.40
C VAL A 56 3.23 -12.51 -4.32
N LYS A 57 3.60 -13.35 -3.38
CA LYS A 57 4.46 -12.95 -2.27
C LYS A 57 5.85 -12.54 -2.74
N GLU A 58 6.15 -11.25 -2.59
CA GLU A 58 7.46 -10.66 -2.85
C GLU A 58 8.07 -10.00 -1.59
N LEU A 59 7.22 -9.54 -0.67
CA LEU A 59 7.66 -8.91 0.57
C LEU A 59 8.23 -9.96 1.52
N ASN A 60 9.41 -9.66 2.05
CA ASN A 60 10.10 -10.47 3.04
C ASN A 60 10.50 -9.60 4.23
N LEU A 61 9.67 -9.60 5.26
CA LEU A 61 9.84 -8.77 6.44
C LEU A 61 10.43 -9.57 7.59
N PRO A 62 11.33 -8.97 8.39
CA PRO A 62 12.07 -9.67 9.44
C PRO A 62 11.29 -9.84 10.75
N GLN A 63 10.17 -9.15 10.93
CA GLN A 63 9.40 -9.18 12.17
C GLN A 63 8.87 -10.60 12.47
N GLU A 64 8.73 -10.91 13.74
CA GLU A 64 8.28 -12.24 14.19
C GLU A 64 6.81 -12.52 13.83
N HIS A 65 6.00 -11.48 13.77
CA HIS A 65 4.56 -11.61 13.60
C HIS A 65 4.07 -11.03 12.27
N VAL A 66 4.43 -11.70 11.18
CA VAL A 66 3.99 -11.35 9.81
C VAL A 66 3.05 -12.42 9.28
N VAL A 67 1.85 -12.01 8.90
CA VAL A 67 0.87 -12.85 8.20
C VAL A 67 0.83 -12.42 6.75
N SER A 68 1.25 -13.28 5.84
CA SER A 68 1.25 -13.03 4.40
C SER A 68 -0.01 -13.64 3.77
N LEU A 69 -0.78 -12.80 3.09
CA LEU A 69 -1.98 -13.17 2.35
C LEU A 69 -1.73 -12.95 0.86
N GLU A 70 -2.12 -13.92 0.04
CA GLU A 70 -2.01 -13.86 -1.41
C GLU A 70 -3.38 -14.02 -2.05
N THR A 71 -3.60 -13.33 -3.17
CA THR A 71 -4.80 -13.51 -3.98
C THR A 71 -4.83 -14.91 -4.58
N LYS A 72 -6.01 -15.37 -4.93
CA LYS A 72 -6.19 -16.66 -5.58
C LYS A 72 -7.04 -16.49 -6.83
N MET A 73 -6.51 -16.89 -7.95
CA MET A 73 -7.28 -16.95 -9.18
C MET A 73 -8.39 -18.02 -9.08
N PRO A 74 -9.53 -17.82 -9.76
CA PRO A 74 -10.57 -18.83 -9.82
C PRO A 74 -10.02 -20.10 -10.48
N ASN A 75 -10.62 -21.25 -10.15
CA ASN A 75 -10.33 -22.52 -10.82
C ASN A 75 -10.93 -22.54 -12.25
N TYR A 76 -10.78 -23.64 -12.97
CA TYR A 76 -11.31 -23.81 -14.32
C TYR A 76 -12.85 -23.66 -14.42
N ASP A 77 -13.57 -23.89 -13.33
CA ASP A 77 -15.02 -23.73 -13.24
C ASP A 77 -15.44 -22.31 -12.80
N GLY A 78 -14.48 -21.40 -12.66
CA GLY A 78 -14.70 -20.00 -12.25
C GLY A 78 -15.01 -19.85 -10.76
N VAL A 79 -14.67 -20.84 -9.93
CA VAL A 79 -14.98 -20.85 -8.49
C VAL A 79 -13.71 -20.75 -7.66
N GLY A 80 -13.84 -20.19 -6.45
CA GLY A 80 -12.77 -20.16 -5.45
C GLY A 80 -11.79 -19.00 -5.64
N GLU A 81 -12.17 -17.96 -6.37
CA GLU A 81 -11.43 -16.71 -6.44
C GLU A 81 -11.35 -16.05 -5.06
N VAL A 82 -10.19 -15.50 -4.74
CA VAL A 82 -9.98 -14.61 -3.58
C VAL A 82 -9.31 -13.35 -4.10
N THR A 83 -10.06 -12.26 -4.11
CA THR A 83 -9.59 -10.99 -4.65
C THR A 83 -8.74 -10.22 -3.64
N MET A 84 -7.95 -9.27 -4.12
CA MET A 84 -7.24 -8.29 -3.27
C MET A 84 -8.20 -7.61 -2.30
N ARG A 85 -9.36 -7.20 -2.79
CA ARG A 85 -10.40 -6.56 -1.99
C ARG A 85 -10.92 -7.44 -0.85
N ASP A 86 -11.15 -8.73 -1.11
CA ASP A 86 -11.58 -9.69 -0.08
C ASP A 86 -10.55 -9.80 1.03
N LEU A 87 -9.27 -9.85 0.66
CA LEU A 87 -8.17 -9.95 1.60
C LEU A 87 -8.03 -8.67 2.44
N VAL A 88 -8.15 -7.48 1.83
CA VAL A 88 -8.11 -6.21 2.55
C VAL A 88 -9.24 -6.15 3.58
N LYS A 89 -10.47 -6.43 3.19
CA LYS A 89 -11.62 -6.46 4.11
C LYS A 89 -11.43 -7.46 5.25
N ASN A 90 -10.89 -8.62 4.93
CA ASN A 90 -10.70 -9.67 5.93
C ASN A 90 -9.58 -9.34 6.91
N SER A 91 -8.50 -8.70 6.43
CA SER A 91 -7.37 -8.30 7.25
C SER A 91 -7.76 -7.36 8.40
N LEU A 92 -8.76 -6.50 8.20
CA LEU A 92 -9.27 -5.59 9.24
C LEU A 92 -9.82 -6.31 10.48
N ARG A 93 -10.23 -7.57 10.33
CA ARG A 93 -10.75 -8.42 11.42
C ARG A 93 -9.68 -9.27 12.10
N MET A 94 -8.45 -9.21 11.58
CA MET A 94 -7.32 -10.02 12.05
C MET A 94 -6.47 -9.30 13.10
N ARG A 95 -6.90 -8.14 13.59
CA ARG A 95 -6.19 -7.28 14.56
C ARG A 95 -4.77 -6.91 14.09
N PRO A 96 -4.61 -6.35 12.90
CA PRO A 96 -3.31 -5.89 12.44
C PRO A 96 -2.89 -4.61 13.17
N ASP A 97 -1.60 -4.49 13.48
CA ASP A 97 -0.99 -3.20 13.83
C ASP A 97 -0.61 -2.44 12.56
N ARG A 98 -0.27 -3.17 11.50
CA ARG A 98 0.07 -2.63 10.18
C ARG A 98 -0.53 -3.49 9.08
N ILE A 99 -1.00 -2.83 8.02
CA ILE A 99 -1.41 -3.49 6.77
C ILE A 99 -0.48 -2.98 5.67
N ILE A 100 0.12 -3.91 4.93
CA ILE A 100 0.95 -3.58 3.77
C ILE A 100 0.34 -4.25 2.55
N ILE A 101 -0.09 -3.45 1.58
CA ILE A 101 -0.62 -3.94 0.30
C ILE A 101 0.48 -3.79 -0.74
N GLY A 102 0.88 -4.89 -1.36
CA GLY A 102 1.97 -4.90 -2.33
C GLY A 102 1.75 -3.93 -3.48
N GLU A 103 0.57 -3.95 -4.09
CA GLU A 103 0.17 -2.97 -5.11
C GLU A 103 -1.36 -2.83 -5.16
N VAL A 104 -1.84 -1.59 -5.22
CA VAL A 104 -3.25 -1.27 -5.41
C VAL A 104 -3.50 -0.97 -6.89
N ARG A 105 -4.49 -1.64 -7.49
CA ARG A 105 -4.80 -1.53 -8.92
C ARG A 105 -6.28 -1.28 -9.23
N GLY A 106 -7.17 -1.44 -8.27
CA GLY A 106 -8.61 -1.40 -8.50
C GLY A 106 -9.43 -1.02 -7.28
N SER A 107 -10.57 -1.65 -7.13
CA SER A 107 -11.59 -1.32 -6.12
C SER A 107 -11.12 -1.49 -4.67
N GLU A 108 -10.09 -2.26 -4.41
CA GLU A 108 -9.44 -2.38 -3.09
C GLU A 108 -8.90 -1.04 -2.58
N ALA A 109 -8.68 -0.07 -3.47
CA ALA A 109 -8.22 1.27 -3.10
C ALA A 109 -9.16 1.94 -2.09
N PHE A 110 -10.46 1.82 -2.27
CA PHE A 110 -11.44 2.38 -1.33
C PHE A 110 -11.35 1.73 0.05
N ASP A 111 -11.30 0.40 0.09
CA ASP A 111 -11.22 -0.34 1.35
C ASP A 111 -9.90 -0.04 2.10
N MET A 112 -8.81 0.15 1.37
CA MET A 112 -7.53 0.58 1.92
C MET A 112 -7.61 1.98 2.54
N LEU A 113 -8.18 2.96 1.82
CA LEU A 113 -8.38 4.32 2.34
C LEU A 113 -9.28 4.31 3.57
N GLN A 114 -10.29 3.47 3.58
CA GLN A 114 -11.17 3.28 4.73
C GLN A 114 -10.40 2.73 5.93
N ALA A 115 -9.52 1.76 5.73
CA ALA A 115 -8.64 1.24 6.77
C ALA A 115 -7.74 2.35 7.35
N MET A 116 -7.12 3.15 6.49
CA MET A 116 -6.27 4.27 6.88
C MET A 116 -7.04 5.32 7.71
N ASN A 117 -8.31 5.57 7.39
CA ASN A 117 -9.15 6.55 8.09
C ASN A 117 -9.84 6.01 9.36
N THR A 118 -9.81 4.70 9.60
CA THR A 118 -10.56 4.07 10.69
C THR A 118 -9.66 3.33 11.71
N GLY A 119 -8.52 3.89 12.04
CA GLY A 119 -7.66 3.42 13.13
C GLY A 119 -6.62 2.37 12.72
N HIS A 120 -6.34 2.21 11.43
CA HIS A 120 -5.24 1.38 10.93
C HIS A 120 -4.11 2.26 10.36
N ASP A 121 -3.66 3.23 11.17
CA ASP A 121 -2.58 4.13 10.81
C ASP A 121 -1.26 3.39 10.59
N GLY A 122 -0.42 3.93 9.71
CA GLY A 122 0.84 3.31 9.36
C GLY A 122 0.72 2.22 8.29
N SER A 123 -0.39 2.20 7.55
CA SER A 123 -0.57 1.33 6.39
C SER A 123 0.32 1.79 5.23
N LEU A 124 0.92 0.82 4.55
CA LEU A 124 1.82 1.05 3.43
C LEU A 124 1.26 0.37 2.17
N THR A 125 1.43 1.01 1.03
CA THR A 125 1.10 0.39 -0.25
C THR A 125 1.95 0.95 -1.38
N SER A 126 1.92 0.28 -2.52
CA SER A 126 2.41 0.85 -3.77
C SER A 126 1.30 0.98 -4.80
N LEU A 127 1.52 1.83 -5.77
CA LEU A 127 0.70 1.88 -6.97
C LEU A 127 1.53 2.33 -8.19
N HIS A 128 1.08 1.92 -9.35
CA HIS A 128 1.70 2.31 -10.62
C HIS A 128 1.27 3.72 -10.99
N ALA A 129 2.21 4.67 -11.02
CA ALA A 129 1.96 6.04 -11.45
C ALA A 129 3.26 6.72 -11.92
N ASN A 130 3.13 7.82 -12.64
CA ASN A 130 4.24 8.57 -13.23
C ASN A 130 4.73 9.74 -12.36
N GLY A 131 4.19 9.89 -11.16
CA GLY A 131 4.55 10.95 -10.21
C GLY A 131 3.60 10.97 -9.03
N CYS A 132 3.90 11.79 -8.02
CA CYS A 132 3.05 11.88 -6.82
C CYS A 132 1.64 12.38 -7.13
N LYS A 133 1.52 13.40 -7.99
CA LYS A 133 0.21 13.91 -8.41
C LYS A 133 -0.59 12.87 -9.20
N ASP A 134 0.06 12.15 -10.10
CA ASP A 134 -0.58 11.07 -10.87
C ASP A 134 -1.05 9.93 -9.95
N ALA A 135 -0.29 9.63 -8.90
CA ALA A 135 -0.69 8.65 -7.90
C ALA A 135 -2.03 9.00 -7.23
N ILE A 136 -2.19 10.25 -6.81
CA ILE A 136 -3.45 10.73 -6.23
C ILE A 136 -4.60 10.66 -7.24
N ASN A 137 -4.37 11.09 -8.49
CA ASN A 137 -5.37 11.00 -9.54
C ASN A 137 -5.79 9.56 -9.83
N ARG A 138 -4.86 8.61 -9.79
CA ARG A 138 -5.16 7.18 -9.97
C ARG A 138 -5.97 6.61 -8.82
N LEU A 139 -5.68 6.99 -7.58
CA LEU A 139 -6.50 6.63 -6.43
C LEU A 139 -7.94 7.14 -6.59
N GLU A 140 -8.11 8.39 -6.98
CA GLU A 140 -9.42 8.98 -7.27
C GLU A 140 -10.17 8.16 -8.32
N THR A 141 -9.51 7.80 -9.42
CA THR A 141 -10.08 6.98 -10.49
C THR A 141 -10.47 5.58 -9.99
N MET A 142 -9.61 4.92 -9.22
CA MET A 142 -9.89 3.59 -8.66
C MET A 142 -11.11 3.59 -7.75
N VAL A 143 -11.27 4.63 -6.92
CA VAL A 143 -12.44 4.77 -6.04
C VAL A 143 -13.71 5.01 -6.85
N LEU A 144 -13.65 5.86 -7.89
CA LEU A 144 -14.78 6.10 -8.80
C LEU A 144 -15.23 4.83 -9.53
N MET A 145 -14.29 3.93 -9.85
CA MET A 145 -14.59 2.65 -10.51
C MET A 145 -15.40 1.68 -9.64
N ASP A 146 -15.40 1.86 -8.33
CA ASP A 146 -16.16 1.01 -7.40
C ASP A 146 -17.67 1.33 -7.37
N ARG A 147 -18.15 2.20 -8.26
CA ARG A 147 -19.55 2.59 -8.42
C ARG A 147 -20.18 3.20 -7.14
N LEU A 148 -19.40 3.82 -6.34
CA LEU A 148 -19.89 4.53 -5.17
C LEU A 148 -20.55 5.83 -5.64
N GLU A 149 -21.74 6.11 -5.16
CA GLU A 149 -22.44 7.39 -5.37
C GLU A 149 -21.80 8.50 -4.52
N ILE A 150 -20.48 8.66 -4.66
CA ILE A 150 -19.70 9.64 -3.93
C ILE A 150 -19.26 10.73 -4.90
N THR A 151 -19.35 11.99 -4.49
CA THR A 151 -18.83 13.09 -5.30
C THR A 151 -17.32 13.08 -5.37
N VAL A 152 -16.77 13.59 -6.47
CA VAL A 152 -15.30 13.71 -6.65
C VAL A 152 -14.66 14.49 -5.50
N ASN A 153 -15.30 15.55 -5.01
CA ASN A 153 -14.78 16.33 -3.89
C ASN A 153 -14.73 15.52 -2.60
N ALA A 154 -15.76 14.73 -2.31
CA ALA A 154 -15.76 13.86 -1.13
C ALA A 154 -14.65 12.78 -1.22
N ILE A 155 -14.40 12.23 -2.42
CA ILE A 155 -13.29 11.30 -2.64
C ILE A 155 -11.95 11.97 -2.37
N ARG A 156 -11.74 13.18 -2.83
CA ARG A 156 -10.50 13.95 -2.61
C ARG A 156 -10.27 14.25 -1.13
N GLU A 157 -11.31 14.66 -0.40
CA GLU A 157 -11.22 14.82 1.05
C GLU A 157 -10.84 13.50 1.73
N TYR A 158 -11.48 12.40 1.32
CA TYR A 158 -11.22 11.08 1.87
C TYR A 158 -9.78 10.61 1.64
N ILE A 159 -9.22 10.85 0.46
CA ILE A 159 -7.81 10.57 0.14
C ILE A 159 -6.89 11.48 0.97
N ASN A 160 -7.21 12.77 1.07
CA ASN A 160 -6.40 13.74 1.81
C ASN A 160 -6.32 13.40 3.31
N ASP A 161 -7.42 12.92 3.89
CA ASP A 161 -7.46 12.50 5.28
C ASP A 161 -6.70 11.19 5.52
N ALA A 162 -6.71 10.28 4.54
CA ALA A 162 -6.11 8.96 4.66
C ALA A 162 -4.59 8.95 4.42
N VAL A 163 -4.13 9.64 3.37
CA VAL A 163 -2.75 9.55 2.88
C VAL A 163 -1.91 10.67 3.44
N ASP A 164 -0.87 10.33 4.20
CA ASP A 164 0.06 11.29 4.82
C ASP A 164 1.26 11.60 3.93
N LEU A 165 1.74 10.62 3.17
CA LEU A 165 2.95 10.74 2.36
C LEU A 165 2.86 9.94 1.07
N VAL A 166 3.28 10.56 -0.03
CA VAL A 166 3.49 9.87 -1.31
C VAL A 166 4.97 9.97 -1.68
N VAL A 167 5.60 8.82 -1.89
CA VAL A 167 7.00 8.72 -2.29
C VAL A 167 7.05 8.19 -3.72
N HIS A 168 7.59 8.98 -4.65
CA HIS A 168 7.75 8.55 -6.03
C HIS A 168 9.16 8.05 -6.28
N ILE A 169 9.27 6.85 -6.87
CA ILE A 169 10.53 6.27 -7.30
C ILE A 169 10.54 6.11 -8.82
N SER A 170 11.60 6.59 -9.45
CA SER A 170 11.81 6.46 -10.89
C SER A 170 13.18 5.87 -11.19
N ARG A 171 13.25 5.06 -12.23
CA ARG A 171 14.52 4.58 -12.74
C ARG A 171 15.10 5.65 -13.69
N MET A 172 16.24 6.20 -13.33
CA MET A 172 16.98 7.09 -14.23
C MET A 172 17.43 6.28 -15.45
N LYS A 173 17.24 6.83 -16.63
CA LYS A 173 17.89 6.30 -17.83
C LYS A 173 19.30 6.87 -17.84
N ASP A 174 20.30 6.01 -17.89
CA ASP A 174 21.70 6.37 -18.17
C ASP A 174 21.80 6.92 -19.61
#